data_3426e09ccf89248701adabfdaa8a5ab3
#
_entry.id   3426e09ccf89248701adabfdaa8a5ab3
#
_cell.length_a   1.000
_cell.length_b   1.000
_cell.length_c   1.000
_cell.angle_alpha   90.00
_cell.angle_beta   90.00
_cell.angle_gamma   90.00
#
_symmetry.space_group_name_H-M   'P 1'
#
loop_
_entity.id
_entity.type
_entity.pdbx_description
1 polymer ?
#
loop_
_entity_poly.entity_id
_entity_poly.type
_entity_poly.pdbx_seq_one_letter_code
_entity_poly.pdbx_strand_id
1 'polypeptide(L)'
;YKVGWDGNQEEYKAYLEKTFKETKVPVEIKEDEGPIVEPTFKAWWGVPDMPKMNLKNDGARKWALDVTEYWIKNFDIDGWRMDVAKELDFSFWKDFRDIALNAKKDVVLISEIFGDTSQWLQGDRFDGTMNYSFRETMVDYFATKRIDNKEFANSLSNLYSMYSFEALSACQNLLSSHD
;
A
#
# COMPACT_ATOMS: atom_id res chain seq x y z
N TYR A 1 -1.58 -15.60 6.88
CA TYR A 1 -1.73 -15.27 5.45
C TYR A 1 -1.00 -16.35 4.66
N LYS A 2 -1.75 -17.20 3.96
CA LYS A 2 -1.15 -18.04 2.92
C LYS A 2 -0.87 -17.11 1.76
N VAL A 3 0.39 -16.76 1.56
CA VAL A 3 0.83 -16.19 0.28
C VAL A 3 0.46 -17.25 -0.76
N GLY A 4 -0.34 -16.88 -1.76
CA GLY A 4 -0.73 -17.80 -2.82
C GLY A 4 0.48 -18.12 -3.69
N TRP A 5 1.19 -19.16 -3.32
CA TRP A 5 2.21 -19.76 -4.17
C TRP A 5 1.51 -20.78 -5.06
N ASP A 6 1.52 -20.58 -6.37
CA ASP A 6 0.89 -21.49 -7.34
C ASP A 6 1.74 -22.75 -7.64
N GLY A 7 2.96 -22.82 -7.09
CA GLY A 7 3.86 -23.97 -7.17
C GLY A 7 3.54 -25.06 -6.14
N ASN A 8 4.18 -26.21 -6.29
CA ASN A 8 4.05 -27.28 -5.30
C ASN A 8 4.81 -26.91 -4.00
N GLN A 9 4.43 -27.55 -2.89
CA GLN A 9 5.03 -27.27 -1.58
C GLN A 9 6.54 -27.52 -1.52
N GLU A 10 7.06 -28.46 -2.29
CA GLU A 10 8.50 -28.77 -2.32
C GLU A 10 9.30 -27.69 -3.04
N GLU A 11 8.77 -27.13 -4.11
CA GLU A 11 9.40 -25.98 -4.80
C GLU A 11 9.40 -24.74 -3.92
N TYR A 12 8.31 -24.48 -3.22
CA TYR A 12 8.23 -23.37 -2.26
C TYR A 12 9.22 -23.56 -1.10
N LYS A 13 9.32 -24.77 -0.56
CA LYS A 13 10.30 -25.12 0.47
C LYS A 13 11.73 -24.91 -0.02
N ALA A 14 12.06 -25.39 -1.22
CA ALA A 14 13.38 -25.22 -1.82
C ALA A 14 13.73 -23.73 -2.09
N TYR A 15 12.74 -22.95 -2.54
CA TYR A 15 12.88 -21.51 -2.71
C TYR A 15 13.19 -20.82 -1.38
N LEU A 16 12.43 -21.12 -0.32
CA LEU A 16 12.66 -20.56 1.00
C LEU A 16 14.02 -20.96 1.56
N GLU A 17 14.39 -22.25 1.49
CA GLU A 17 15.68 -22.74 1.98
C GLU A 17 16.86 -22.05 1.28
N LYS A 18 16.74 -21.79 -0.04
CA LYS A 18 17.74 -21.05 -0.79
C LYS A 18 17.82 -19.60 -0.31
N THR A 19 16.70 -18.91 -0.26
CA THR A 19 16.61 -17.50 0.13
C THR A 19 17.12 -17.28 1.54
N PHE A 20 16.75 -18.16 2.49
CA PHE A 20 17.19 -18.03 3.87
C PHE A 20 18.65 -18.41 4.10
N LYS A 21 19.19 -19.33 3.31
CA LYS A 21 20.61 -19.64 3.33
C LYS A 21 21.47 -18.45 2.90
N GLU A 22 20.97 -17.68 1.94
CA GLU A 22 21.62 -16.46 1.46
C GLU A 22 21.46 -15.30 2.44
N THR A 23 20.31 -15.15 3.09
CA THR A 23 20.00 -14.06 4.02
C THR A 23 20.41 -14.33 5.47
N LYS A 24 20.83 -15.57 5.80
CA LYS A 24 21.16 -16.06 7.16
C LYS A 24 20.01 -15.92 8.18
N VAL A 25 18.77 -15.88 7.70
CA VAL A 25 17.58 -15.85 8.55
C VAL A 25 17.26 -17.28 9.02
N PRO A 26 17.01 -17.52 10.31
CA PRO A 26 16.61 -18.84 10.80
C PRO A 26 15.26 -19.26 10.19
N VAL A 27 15.20 -20.49 9.68
CA VAL A 27 13.97 -21.09 9.17
C VAL A 27 13.62 -22.27 10.08
N GLU A 28 12.47 -22.21 10.72
CA GLU A 28 11.88 -23.37 11.40
C GLU A 28 10.83 -23.99 10.49
N ILE A 29 11.04 -25.24 10.08
CA ILE A 29 10.12 -25.98 9.22
C ILE A 29 9.33 -26.91 10.11
N LYS A 30 8.02 -26.67 10.22
CA LYS A 30 7.07 -27.60 10.84
C LYS A 30 6.48 -28.48 9.75
N GLU A 31 6.55 -29.81 9.94
CA GLU A 31 6.17 -30.80 8.93
C GLU A 31 4.71 -30.68 8.46
N ASP A 32 3.81 -30.16 9.29
CA ASP A 32 2.38 -30.12 9.01
C ASP A 32 1.87 -28.76 8.48
N GLU A 33 2.66 -27.68 8.53
CA GLU A 33 2.20 -26.32 8.24
C GLU A 33 3.03 -25.60 7.14
N GLY A 34 4.06 -26.26 6.61
CA GLY A 34 5.06 -25.64 5.74
C GLY A 34 6.07 -24.79 6.54
N PRO A 35 7.05 -24.20 5.87
CA PRO A 35 8.09 -23.46 6.55
C PRO A 35 7.53 -22.22 7.27
N ILE A 36 7.70 -22.18 8.60
CA ILE A 36 7.48 -20.95 9.37
C ILE A 36 8.79 -20.20 9.38
N VAL A 37 8.78 -19.06 8.70
CA VAL A 37 9.91 -18.14 8.72
C VAL A 37 9.61 -17.07 9.73
N GLU A 38 10.33 -17.05 10.83
CA GLU A 38 10.39 -15.90 11.72
C GLU A 38 11.68 -15.11 11.40
N PRO A 39 11.60 -14.10 10.52
CA PRO A 39 12.74 -13.27 10.24
C PRO A 39 13.14 -12.48 11.50
N THR A 40 14.43 -12.30 11.74
CA THR A 40 14.95 -11.45 12.81
C THR A 40 14.65 -9.97 12.59
N PHE A 41 14.03 -9.63 11.48
CA PHE A 41 13.57 -8.31 11.08
C PHE A 41 12.09 -8.36 10.66
N LYS A 42 11.43 -7.22 10.68
CA LYS A 42 10.08 -7.11 10.14
C LYS A 42 10.13 -7.08 8.62
N ALA A 43 9.29 -7.87 8.01
CA ALA A 43 9.07 -7.90 6.57
C ALA A 43 7.61 -7.56 6.25
N TRP A 44 7.35 -7.05 5.04
CA TRP A 44 6.00 -6.82 4.54
C TRP A 44 5.32 -8.18 4.37
N TRP A 45 4.16 -8.37 5.02
CA TRP A 45 3.39 -9.63 5.06
C TRP A 45 4.21 -10.87 5.47
N GLY A 46 5.33 -10.69 6.16
CA GLY A 46 6.21 -11.79 6.55
C GLY A 46 7.05 -12.35 5.40
N VAL A 47 7.09 -11.70 4.25
CA VAL A 47 7.93 -12.09 3.11
C VAL A 47 9.37 -11.60 3.33
N PRO A 48 10.36 -12.50 3.53
CA PRO A 48 11.72 -12.10 3.90
C PRO A 48 12.44 -11.24 2.88
N ASP A 49 12.13 -11.40 1.60
CA ASP A 49 12.69 -10.59 0.52
C ASP A 49 12.19 -9.14 0.50
N MET A 50 11.24 -8.82 1.38
CA MET A 50 10.61 -7.50 1.48
C MET A 50 10.82 -6.90 2.88
N PRO A 51 12.07 -6.60 3.28
CA PRO A 51 12.37 -6.07 4.60
C PRO A 51 11.72 -4.70 4.80
N LYS A 52 11.10 -4.52 5.97
CA LYS A 52 10.42 -3.28 6.34
C LYS A 52 11.37 -2.34 7.07
N MET A 53 11.52 -1.12 6.58
CA MET A 53 12.32 -0.11 7.25
C MET A 53 11.71 0.25 8.62
N ASN A 54 12.54 0.34 9.63
CA ASN A 54 12.11 0.74 10.98
C ASN A 54 11.99 2.27 11.10
N LEU A 55 10.83 2.81 10.71
CA LEU A 55 10.55 4.24 10.82
C LEU A 55 10.27 4.74 12.25
N LYS A 56 10.40 3.87 13.26
CA LYS A 56 10.49 4.29 14.68
C LYS A 56 11.91 4.70 15.07
N ASN A 57 12.91 4.35 14.26
CA ASN A 57 14.26 4.87 14.39
C ASN A 57 14.34 6.26 13.77
N ASP A 58 14.79 7.25 14.54
CA ASP A 58 14.83 8.66 14.12
C ASP A 58 15.68 8.88 12.87
N GLY A 59 16.80 8.18 12.75
CA GLY A 59 17.68 8.28 11.58
C GLY A 59 17.03 7.74 10.32
N ALA A 60 16.38 6.57 10.40
CA ALA A 60 15.65 5.99 9.26
C ALA A 60 14.44 6.86 8.85
N ARG A 61 13.70 7.36 9.86
CA ARG A 61 12.57 8.27 9.63
C ARG A 61 13.04 9.56 8.97
N LYS A 62 14.07 10.18 9.52
CA LYS A 62 14.65 11.39 8.94
C LYS A 62 15.09 11.16 7.50
N TRP A 63 15.79 10.07 7.21
CA TRP A 63 16.23 9.75 5.85
C TRP A 63 15.05 9.66 4.88
N ALA A 64 13.97 8.95 5.26
CA ALA A 64 12.78 8.83 4.41
C ALA A 64 12.10 10.18 4.15
N LEU A 65 12.04 11.05 5.16
CA LEU A 65 11.51 12.41 5.02
C LEU A 65 12.42 13.32 4.19
N ASP A 66 13.75 13.21 4.33
CA ASP A 66 14.73 13.92 3.50
C ASP A 66 14.57 13.52 2.02
N VAL A 67 14.35 12.23 1.73
CA VAL A 67 14.06 11.75 0.35
C VAL A 67 12.79 12.40 -0.20
N THR A 68 11.75 12.52 0.61
CA THR A 68 10.50 13.17 0.21
C THR A 68 10.73 14.61 -0.22
N GLU A 69 11.42 15.36 0.60
CA GLU A 69 11.74 16.77 0.33
C GLU A 69 12.69 16.92 -0.88
N TYR A 70 13.70 16.04 -0.97
CA TYR A 70 14.73 16.07 -2.00
C TYR A 70 14.15 16.03 -3.42
N TRP A 71 13.25 15.09 -3.68
CA TRP A 71 12.65 14.95 -5.00
C TRP A 71 11.74 16.11 -5.37
N ILE A 72 10.99 16.64 -4.41
CA ILE A 72 10.14 17.81 -4.64
C ILE A 72 11.01 19.05 -4.98
N LYS A 73 12.04 19.32 -4.18
CA LYS A 73 12.84 20.53 -4.32
C LYS A 73 13.80 20.52 -5.51
N ASN A 74 14.36 19.35 -5.85
CA ASN A 74 15.41 19.27 -6.87
C ASN A 74 14.87 18.90 -8.26
N PHE A 75 13.71 18.26 -8.34
CA PHE A 75 13.13 17.78 -9.59
C PHE A 75 11.74 18.34 -9.86
N ASP A 76 11.22 19.18 -8.97
CA ASP A 76 9.91 19.84 -9.06
C ASP A 76 8.77 18.86 -9.39
N ILE A 77 8.80 17.68 -8.78
CA ILE A 77 7.72 16.70 -8.96
C ILE A 77 6.39 17.25 -8.43
N ASP A 78 5.28 16.84 -9.05
CA ASP A 78 3.95 17.32 -8.72
C ASP A 78 3.28 16.54 -7.58
N GLY A 79 3.83 15.42 -7.20
CA GLY A 79 3.27 14.62 -6.12
C GLY A 79 3.97 13.30 -5.87
N TRP A 80 3.40 12.56 -4.93
CA TRP A 80 3.84 11.23 -4.55
C TRP A 80 2.68 10.23 -4.61
N ARG A 81 2.90 9.08 -5.22
CA ARG A 81 2.09 7.88 -5.02
C ARG A 81 2.85 6.94 -4.10
N MET A 82 2.28 6.67 -2.94
CA MET A 82 2.93 5.88 -1.90
C MET A 82 2.38 4.46 -1.90
N ASP A 83 3.29 3.54 -2.23
CA ASP A 83 3.07 2.10 -2.29
C ASP A 83 2.72 1.55 -0.92
N VAL A 84 1.71 0.67 -0.85
CA VAL A 84 1.29 -0.07 0.35
C VAL A 84 1.22 0.80 1.61
N ALA A 85 0.62 1.98 1.50
CA ALA A 85 0.66 3.01 2.53
C ALA A 85 0.10 2.57 3.90
N LYS A 86 -0.79 1.57 3.93
CA LYS A 86 -1.38 1.08 5.19
C LYS A 86 -0.40 0.31 6.08
N GLU A 87 0.73 -0.13 5.54
CA GLU A 87 1.75 -0.87 6.29
C GLU A 87 2.65 0.03 7.15
N LEU A 88 2.55 1.34 6.99
CA LEU A 88 3.30 2.31 7.78
C LEU A 88 2.41 3.02 8.78
N ASP A 89 3.05 3.54 9.82
CA ASP A 89 2.39 4.24 10.93
C ASP A 89 1.76 5.57 10.48
N PHE A 90 0.59 5.88 11.01
CA PHE A 90 -0.11 7.15 10.73
C PHE A 90 0.72 8.39 11.08
N SER A 91 1.57 8.31 12.12
CA SER A 91 2.43 9.42 12.50
C SER A 91 3.47 9.74 11.44
N PHE A 92 3.98 8.70 10.75
CA PHE A 92 4.91 8.91 9.63
C PHE A 92 4.23 9.67 8.48
N TRP A 93 2.99 9.32 8.13
CA TRP A 93 2.27 9.96 7.03
C TRP A 93 1.91 11.42 7.32
N LYS A 94 1.73 11.79 8.59
CA LYS A 94 1.58 13.20 8.99
C LYS A 94 2.86 14.00 8.75
N ASP A 95 3.99 13.50 9.24
CA ASP A 95 5.28 14.14 9.02
C ASP A 95 5.63 14.23 7.52
N PHE A 96 5.34 13.13 6.77
CA PHE A 96 5.52 13.07 5.32
C PHE A 96 4.72 14.19 4.62
N ARG A 97 3.43 14.35 4.98
CA ARG A 97 2.59 15.42 4.45
C ARG A 97 3.14 16.79 4.79
N ASP A 98 3.51 17.02 6.04
CA ASP A 98 4.03 18.30 6.50
C ASP A 98 5.31 18.70 5.74
N ILE A 99 6.24 17.75 5.56
CA ILE A 99 7.47 17.97 4.79
C ILE A 99 7.16 18.25 3.32
N ALA A 100 6.28 17.46 2.71
CA ALA A 100 5.91 17.63 1.31
C ALA A 100 5.27 19.00 1.05
N LEU A 101 4.28 19.42 1.85
CA LEU A 101 3.59 20.70 1.73
C LEU A 101 4.48 21.89 2.07
N ASN A 102 5.48 21.72 2.94
CA ASN A 102 6.49 22.75 3.20
C ASN A 102 7.45 22.93 2.01
N ALA A 103 7.74 21.84 1.30
CA ALA A 103 8.58 21.87 0.10
C ALA A 103 7.84 22.47 -1.12
N LYS A 104 6.57 22.10 -1.32
CA LYS A 104 5.73 22.59 -2.43
C LYS A 104 4.25 22.59 -2.00
N LYS A 105 3.60 23.74 -2.03
CA LYS A 105 2.24 23.94 -1.49
C LYS A 105 1.14 23.19 -2.22
N ASP A 106 1.31 22.95 -3.49
CA ASP A 106 0.36 22.29 -4.40
C ASP A 106 0.73 20.83 -4.75
N VAL A 107 1.65 20.24 -3.98
CA VAL A 107 2.01 18.82 -4.12
C VAL A 107 0.82 17.92 -3.81
N VAL A 108 0.60 16.89 -4.63
CA VAL A 108 -0.49 15.93 -4.48
C VAL A 108 0.03 14.63 -3.87
N LEU A 109 -0.64 14.15 -2.83
CA LEU A 109 -0.25 12.94 -2.10
C LEU A 109 -1.31 11.86 -2.25
N ILE A 110 -0.98 10.79 -2.98
CA ILE A 110 -1.86 9.66 -3.29
C ILE A 110 -1.38 8.40 -2.56
N SER A 111 -2.29 7.75 -1.84
CA SER A 111 -2.01 6.45 -1.23
C SER A 111 -2.37 5.30 -2.16
N GLU A 112 -1.61 4.21 -2.09
CA GLU A 112 -2.09 2.92 -2.56
C GLU A 112 -2.56 2.10 -1.38
N ILE A 113 -3.87 1.87 -1.31
CA ILE A 113 -4.52 1.05 -0.28
C ILE A 113 -5.75 0.39 -0.90
N PHE A 114 -5.85 -0.93 -0.77
CA PHE A 114 -7.04 -1.67 -1.18
C PHE A 114 -8.16 -1.54 -0.14
N GLY A 115 -9.39 -1.39 -0.60
CA GLY A 115 -10.58 -1.32 0.24
C GLY A 115 -10.84 0.09 0.81
N ASP A 116 -11.37 0.15 2.04
CA ASP A 116 -11.70 1.42 2.70
C ASP A 116 -10.45 2.19 3.12
N THR A 117 -10.30 3.38 2.58
CA THR A 117 -9.18 4.29 2.85
C THR A 117 -9.59 5.55 3.63
N SER A 118 -10.82 5.60 4.13
CA SER A 118 -11.37 6.78 4.81
C SER A 118 -10.48 7.32 5.94
N GLN A 119 -9.83 6.43 6.69
CA GLN A 119 -8.94 6.83 7.79
C GLN A 119 -7.68 7.55 7.33
N TRP A 120 -7.22 7.34 6.10
CA TRP A 120 -6.03 7.98 5.53
C TRP A 120 -6.33 9.29 4.81
N LEU A 121 -7.63 9.57 4.52
CA LEU A 121 -8.11 10.72 3.77
C LEU A 121 -8.79 11.76 4.66
N GLN A 122 -8.30 11.94 5.89
CA GLN A 122 -8.84 12.89 6.86
C GLN A 122 -8.27 14.32 6.72
N GLY A 123 -7.54 14.59 5.62
CA GLY A 123 -6.91 15.89 5.38
C GLY A 123 -5.54 16.08 6.03
N ASP A 124 -5.08 15.12 6.83
CA ASP A 124 -3.82 15.19 7.58
C ASP A 124 -2.74 14.21 7.10
N ARG A 125 -2.99 13.46 6.01
CA ARG A 125 -2.05 12.46 5.45
C ARG A 125 -2.04 12.52 3.94
N PHE A 126 -3.05 11.93 3.28
CA PHE A 126 -3.17 11.89 1.83
C PHE A 126 -4.33 12.76 1.34
N ASP A 127 -4.20 13.26 0.12
CA ASP A 127 -5.27 13.98 -0.56
C ASP A 127 -6.28 13.01 -1.16
N GLY A 128 -5.79 11.92 -1.74
CA GLY A 128 -6.59 10.88 -2.38
C GLY A 128 -5.92 9.51 -2.32
N THR A 129 -6.54 8.56 -3.00
CA THR A 129 -6.07 7.18 -3.10
C THR A 129 -6.21 6.65 -4.51
N MET A 130 -5.48 5.57 -4.83
CA MET A 130 -5.81 4.71 -5.97
C MET A 130 -7.16 4.04 -5.68
N ASN A 131 -8.20 4.43 -6.39
CA ASN A 131 -9.58 4.07 -6.04
C ASN A 131 -9.97 2.69 -6.59
N TYR A 132 -9.48 1.66 -5.92
CA TYR A 132 -9.78 0.26 -6.26
C TYR A 132 -11.27 -0.07 -6.09
N SER A 133 -11.96 0.50 -5.11
CA SER A 133 -13.39 0.29 -4.92
C SER A 133 -14.22 0.82 -6.10
N PHE A 134 -13.79 1.94 -6.70
CA PHE A 134 -14.38 2.42 -7.95
C PHE A 134 -14.11 1.45 -9.10
N ARG A 135 -12.86 0.99 -9.25
CA ARG A 135 -12.47 0.01 -10.27
C ARG A 135 -13.31 -1.26 -10.19
N GLU A 136 -13.43 -1.85 -9.01
CA GLU A 136 -14.22 -3.06 -8.78
C GLU A 136 -15.67 -2.86 -9.21
N THR A 137 -16.29 -1.76 -8.78
CA THR A 137 -17.66 -1.41 -9.16
C THR A 137 -17.83 -1.29 -10.66
N MET A 138 -16.90 -0.62 -11.36
CA MET A 138 -16.93 -0.47 -12.82
C MET A 138 -16.75 -1.81 -13.55
N VAL A 139 -15.77 -2.60 -13.13
CA VAL A 139 -15.49 -3.91 -13.71
C VAL A 139 -16.69 -4.86 -13.51
N ASP A 140 -17.25 -4.89 -12.31
CA ASP A 140 -18.36 -5.79 -11.98
C ASP A 140 -19.64 -5.43 -12.74
N TYR A 141 -19.88 -4.17 -12.99
CA TYR A 141 -21.06 -3.76 -13.74
C TYR A 141 -20.85 -3.83 -15.26
N PHE A 142 -19.77 -3.23 -15.79
CA PHE A 142 -19.60 -3.08 -17.24
C PHE A 142 -18.95 -4.29 -17.91
N ALA A 143 -17.99 -4.95 -17.27
CA ALA A 143 -17.22 -6.02 -17.88
C ALA A 143 -17.79 -7.41 -17.53
N THR A 144 -17.89 -7.73 -16.24
CA THR A 144 -18.24 -9.08 -15.78
C THR A 144 -19.74 -9.29 -15.61
N LYS A 145 -20.54 -8.23 -15.57
CA LYS A 145 -21.99 -8.27 -15.35
C LYS A 145 -22.40 -8.98 -14.05
N ARG A 146 -21.57 -8.88 -13.01
CA ARG A 146 -21.81 -9.53 -11.71
C ARG A 146 -22.86 -8.82 -10.88
N ILE A 147 -23.03 -7.51 -11.09
CA ILE A 147 -23.98 -6.66 -10.37
C ILE A 147 -25.00 -6.04 -11.31
N ASP A 148 -26.21 -5.84 -10.80
CA ASP A 148 -27.30 -5.20 -11.53
C ASP A 148 -27.26 -3.66 -11.41
N ASN A 149 -28.20 -2.97 -12.05
CA ASN A 149 -28.29 -1.49 -12.04
C ASN A 149 -28.48 -0.92 -10.62
N LYS A 150 -29.22 -1.63 -9.77
CA LYS A 150 -29.50 -1.18 -8.40
C LYS A 150 -28.26 -1.35 -7.53
N GLU A 151 -27.58 -2.48 -7.65
CA GLU A 151 -26.34 -2.77 -6.94
C GLU A 151 -25.23 -1.80 -7.36
N PHE A 152 -25.13 -1.52 -8.67
CA PHE A 152 -24.21 -0.51 -9.19
C PHE A 152 -24.45 0.88 -8.59
N ALA A 153 -25.71 1.35 -8.61
CA ALA A 153 -26.08 2.64 -8.03
C ALA A 153 -25.78 2.70 -6.52
N ASN A 154 -26.08 1.62 -5.79
CA ASN A 154 -25.77 1.52 -4.36
C ASN A 154 -24.26 1.56 -4.09
N SER A 155 -23.46 0.84 -4.87
CA SER A 155 -22.00 0.82 -4.72
C SER A 155 -21.41 2.20 -4.94
N LEU A 156 -21.85 2.92 -5.96
CA LEU A 156 -21.44 4.32 -6.19
C LEU A 156 -21.90 5.24 -5.05
N SER A 157 -23.14 5.11 -4.59
CA SER A 157 -23.63 5.91 -3.48
C SER A 157 -22.82 5.70 -2.19
N ASN A 158 -22.48 4.44 -1.90
CA ASN A 158 -21.63 4.09 -0.76
C ASN A 158 -20.23 4.71 -0.90
N LEU A 159 -19.62 4.61 -2.09
CA LEU A 159 -18.31 5.20 -2.36
C LEU A 159 -18.33 6.72 -2.15
N TYR A 160 -19.37 7.42 -2.67
CA TYR A 160 -19.53 8.85 -2.48
C TYR A 160 -19.81 9.27 -1.03
N SER A 161 -20.36 8.39 -0.21
CA SER A 161 -20.59 8.64 1.22
C SER A 161 -19.38 8.34 2.10
N MET A 162 -18.40 7.62 1.59
CA MET A 162 -17.23 7.15 2.34
C MET A 162 -16.17 8.24 2.54
N TYR A 163 -16.06 9.16 1.58
CA TYR A 163 -15.02 10.19 1.55
C TYR A 163 -15.61 11.59 1.50
N SER A 164 -14.83 12.60 1.93
CA SER A 164 -15.18 13.99 1.66
C SER A 164 -15.15 14.29 0.16
N PHE A 165 -15.81 15.37 -0.25
CA PHE A 165 -15.80 15.78 -1.65
C PHE A 165 -14.39 16.10 -2.17
N GLU A 166 -13.54 16.69 -1.34
CA GLU A 166 -12.14 17.01 -1.65
C GLU A 166 -11.33 15.73 -1.87
N ALA A 167 -11.47 14.75 -0.97
CA ALA A 167 -10.77 13.47 -1.10
C ALA A 167 -11.23 12.69 -2.34
N LEU A 168 -12.55 12.65 -2.62
CA LEU A 168 -13.09 12.03 -3.84
C LEU A 168 -12.54 12.68 -5.10
N SER A 169 -12.42 14.01 -5.10
CA SER A 169 -11.92 14.76 -6.26
C SER A 169 -10.44 14.52 -6.52
N ALA A 170 -9.68 14.15 -5.49
CA ALA A 170 -8.25 13.82 -5.58
C ALA A 170 -7.98 12.32 -5.81
N CYS A 171 -9.00 11.46 -5.73
CA CYS A 171 -8.82 10.03 -5.99
C CYS A 171 -8.49 9.72 -7.45
N GLN A 172 -7.56 8.80 -7.65
CA GLN A 172 -7.28 8.21 -8.96
C GLN A 172 -8.32 7.12 -9.25
N ASN A 173 -9.33 7.42 -10.06
CA ASN A 173 -10.35 6.47 -10.47
C ASN A 173 -9.79 5.51 -11.54
N LEU A 174 -9.54 4.28 -11.14
CA LEU A 174 -8.91 3.27 -11.98
C LEU A 174 -9.94 2.48 -12.78
N LEU A 175 -9.57 2.01 -13.98
CA LEU A 175 -10.25 0.92 -14.69
C LEU A 175 -9.37 -0.33 -14.73
N SER A 176 -8.06 -0.15 -14.65
CA SER A 176 -7.04 -1.21 -14.53
C SER A 176 -5.85 -0.71 -13.72
N SER A 177 -4.99 -1.60 -13.27
CA SER A 177 -3.70 -1.28 -12.66
C SER A 177 -2.63 -2.26 -13.14
N HIS A 178 -1.39 -2.10 -12.69
CA HIS A 178 -0.32 -3.05 -12.94
C HIS A 178 -0.39 -4.29 -12.03
N ASP A 179 -1.29 -4.28 -11.02
CA ASP A 179 -1.56 -5.38 -10.10
C ASP A 179 -2.65 -6.33 -10.62
#